data_61d009233901e2c95937d3835fa19b7e
#
_entry.id   61d009233901e2c95937d3835fa19b7e
#
_cell.length_a   1.000
_cell.length_b   1.000
_cell.length_c   1.000
_cell.angle_alpha   90.00
_cell.angle_beta   90.00
_cell.angle_gamma   90.00
#
_symmetry.space_group_name_H-M   'P 1'
#
loop_
_entity.id
_entity.type
_entity.pdbx_description
1 polymer ?
#
loop_
_entity_poly.entity_id
_entity_poly.type
_entity_poly.pdbx_seq_one_letter_code
_entity_poly.pdbx_strand_id
1 'polypeptide(L)' 'MATIDVDALRDYMEDYYGTAMLNGFAPALGDLADVSSMDPYELCQKAEEEGVDLRRFEVEEE' A
#
# COMPACT_ATOMS: atom_id res chain seq x y z
N MET A 1 12.15 16.83 8.17
CA MET A 1 10.83 16.59 7.53
C MET A 1 10.64 15.11 7.29
N ALA A 2 9.49 14.58 7.67
CA ALA A 2 9.20 13.18 7.46
C ALA A 2 8.65 12.94 6.06
N THR A 3 9.10 11.88 5.42
CA THR A 3 8.58 11.44 4.14
C THR A 3 8.07 10.01 4.28
N ILE A 4 7.25 9.59 3.32
CA ILE A 4 6.72 8.23 3.32
C ILE A 4 7.67 7.34 2.53
N ASP A 5 8.03 6.18 3.11
CA ASP A 5 8.77 5.14 2.41
C ASP A 5 7.81 4.42 1.46
N VAL A 6 7.77 4.87 0.23
CA VAL A 6 6.81 4.38 -0.77
C VAL A 6 7.05 2.91 -1.09
N ASP A 7 8.31 2.48 -1.13
CA ASP A 7 8.62 1.08 -1.45
C ASP A 7 8.10 0.16 -0.34
N ALA A 8 8.31 0.54 0.91
CA ALA A 8 7.80 -0.24 2.04
C ALA A 8 6.27 -0.25 2.06
N LEU A 9 5.64 0.89 1.77
CA LEU A 9 4.19 0.98 1.71
C LEU A 9 3.63 0.09 0.60
N ARG A 10 4.26 0.12 -0.57
CA ARG A 10 3.83 -0.70 -1.70
C ARG A 10 3.94 -2.19 -1.36
N ASP A 11 5.05 -2.60 -0.76
CA ASP A 11 5.23 -3.99 -0.34
C ASP A 11 4.15 -4.41 0.66
N TYR A 12 3.84 -3.53 1.61
CA TYR A 12 2.79 -3.81 2.59
C TYR A 12 1.44 -4.00 1.90
N MET A 13 1.09 -3.11 0.98
CA MET A 13 -0.19 -3.17 0.28
C MET A 13 -0.27 -4.41 -0.62
N GLU A 14 0.81 -4.74 -1.31
CA GLU A 14 0.87 -5.93 -2.14
C GLU A 14 0.70 -7.20 -1.31
N ASP A 15 1.34 -7.24 -0.15
CA ASP A 15 1.21 -8.38 0.76
C ASP A 15 -0.21 -8.49 1.29
N TYR A 16 -0.81 -7.36 1.65
CA TYR A 16 -2.18 -7.32 2.15
C TYR A 16 -3.17 -7.90 1.13
N TYR A 17 -3.11 -7.42 -0.10
CA TYR A 17 -4.02 -7.91 -1.14
C TYR A 17 -3.68 -9.32 -1.59
N GLY A 18 -2.41 -9.66 -1.61
CA GLY A 18 -1.99 -11.03 -1.95
C GLY A 18 -2.52 -12.03 -0.94
N THR A 19 -2.45 -11.70 0.36
CA THR A 19 -2.99 -12.55 1.41
C THR A 19 -4.50 -12.68 1.30
N ALA A 20 -5.20 -11.57 1.02
CA ALA A 20 -6.65 -11.61 0.83
C ALA A 20 -7.04 -12.49 -0.35
N MET A 21 -6.28 -12.44 -1.42
CA MET A 21 -6.53 -13.28 -2.60
C MET A 21 -6.35 -14.76 -2.28
N LEU A 22 -5.31 -15.10 -1.51
CA LEU A 22 -5.07 -16.48 -1.08
C LEU A 22 -6.19 -17.00 -0.19
N ASN A 23 -6.86 -16.10 0.54
CA ASN A 23 -7.99 -16.44 1.40
C ASN A 23 -9.32 -16.46 0.63
N GLY A 24 -9.26 -16.38 -0.69
CA GLY A 24 -10.44 -16.52 -1.53
C GLY A 24 -11.13 -15.23 -1.91
N PHE A 25 -10.55 -14.07 -1.59
CA PHE A 25 -11.14 -12.78 -1.97
C PHE A 25 -10.68 -12.40 -3.37
N ALA A 26 -11.38 -12.92 -4.39
CA ALA A 26 -11.02 -12.73 -5.78
C ALA A 26 -10.88 -11.26 -6.22
N PRO A 27 -11.72 -10.30 -5.75
CA PRO A 27 -11.54 -8.90 -6.14
C PRO A 27 -10.19 -8.29 -5.75
N ALA A 28 -9.49 -8.89 -4.78
CA ALA A 28 -8.16 -8.42 -4.39
C ALA A 28 -7.14 -8.49 -5.52
N LEU A 29 -7.36 -9.34 -6.51
CA LEU A 29 -6.46 -9.42 -7.67
C LEU A 29 -6.40 -8.09 -8.43
N GLY A 30 -7.55 -7.45 -8.63
CA GLY A 30 -7.59 -6.14 -9.28
C GLY A 30 -6.88 -5.07 -8.47
N ASP A 31 -7.10 -5.07 -7.15
CA ASP A 31 -6.44 -4.13 -6.25
C ASP A 31 -4.93 -4.35 -6.22
N LEU A 32 -4.48 -5.59 -6.24
CA LEU A 32 -3.06 -5.93 -6.26
C LEU A 32 -2.40 -5.39 -7.53
N ALA A 33 -3.04 -5.56 -8.68
CA ALA A 33 -2.52 -5.05 -9.94
C ALA A 33 -2.46 -3.51 -9.93
N ASP A 34 -3.49 -2.86 -9.39
CA ASP A 34 -3.53 -1.40 -9.28
C ASP A 34 -2.40 -0.87 -8.39
N VAL A 35 -2.20 -1.48 -7.23
CA VAL A 35 -1.15 -1.08 -6.29
C VAL A 35 0.23 -1.17 -6.94
N SER A 36 0.48 -2.20 -7.73
CA SER A 36 1.77 -2.40 -8.38
C SER A 36 2.09 -1.30 -9.40
N SER A 37 1.07 -0.63 -9.92
CA SER A 37 1.24 0.41 -10.96
C SER A 37 0.94 1.82 -10.49
N MET A 38 0.44 2.00 -9.26
CA MET A 38 0.11 3.31 -8.72
C MET A 38 1.34 4.18 -8.49
N ASP A 39 1.18 5.49 -8.73
CA ASP A 39 2.20 6.44 -8.34
C ASP A 39 2.17 6.65 -6.81
N PRO A 40 3.19 7.30 -6.22
CA PRO A 40 3.26 7.47 -4.77
C PRO A 40 2.04 8.16 -4.16
N TYR A 41 1.50 9.15 -4.84
CA TYR A 41 0.35 9.90 -4.33
C TYR A 41 -0.90 9.01 -4.28
N GLU A 42 -1.17 8.30 -5.38
CA GLU A 42 -2.32 7.41 -5.46
C GLU A 42 -2.20 6.27 -4.45
N LEU A 43 -0.99 5.75 -4.28
CA LEU A 43 -0.73 4.68 -3.32
C LEU A 43 -1.05 5.13 -1.90
N CYS A 44 -0.63 6.33 -1.52
CA CYS A 44 -0.94 6.88 -0.20
C CYS A 44 -2.43 7.08 0.00
N GLN A 45 -3.14 7.55 -1.02
CA GLN A 45 -4.59 7.73 -0.93
C GLN A 45 -5.29 6.39 -0.73
N LYS A 46 -4.88 5.38 -1.49
CA LYS A 46 -5.48 4.06 -1.35
C LYS A 46 -5.21 3.46 0.02
N ALA A 47 -4.01 3.64 0.54
CA ALA A 47 -3.67 3.17 1.88
C ALA A 47 -4.57 3.81 2.93
N GLU A 48 -4.81 5.12 2.83
CA GLU A 48 -5.70 5.80 3.76
C GLU A 48 -7.12 5.27 3.67
N GLU A 49 -7.62 5.01 2.46
CA GLU A 49 -8.94 4.45 2.26
C GLU A 49 -9.09 3.07 2.90
N GLU A 50 -8.01 2.30 2.91
CA GLU A 50 -8.00 0.96 3.51
C GLU A 50 -7.77 1.00 5.02
N GLY A 51 -7.56 2.20 5.58
CA GLY A 51 -7.33 2.35 7.02
C GLY A 51 -5.89 2.12 7.45
N VAL A 52 -4.95 2.15 6.53
CA VAL A 52 -3.53 1.99 6.86
C VAL A 52 -3.00 3.29 7.46
N ASP A 53 -2.28 3.16 8.57
CA ASP A 53 -1.66 4.31 9.21
C ASP A 53 -0.33 4.62 8.51
N LEU A 54 -0.34 5.69 7.71
CA LEU A 54 0.84 6.08 6.93
C LEU A 54 2.03 6.45 7.79
N ARG A 55 1.81 6.82 9.07
CA ARG A 55 2.90 7.15 9.98
C ARG A 55 3.82 5.96 10.21
N ARG A 56 3.35 4.74 10.00
CA ARG A 56 4.17 3.53 10.12
C ARG A 56 5.24 3.45 9.03
N PHE A 57 5.09 4.23 7.98
CA PHE A 57 5.99 4.23 6.83
C PHE A 57 6.77 5.53 6.70
N GLU A 58 6.68 6.39 7.71
CA GLU A 58 7.45 7.62 7.72
C GLU A 58 8.93 7.35 7.97
N VAL A 59 9.76 8.02 7.19
CA VAL A 59 11.20 8.04 7.43
C VAL A 59 11.62 9.50 7.61
N GLU A 60 12.51 9.73 8.55
CA GLU A 60 13.01 11.08 8.77
C GLU A 60 14.25 11.30 7.91
N GLU A 61 14.24 12.42 7.20
CA GLU A 61 15.39 12.86 6.43
C GLU A 61 16.08 13.97 7.19
N GLU A 62 17.38 13.83 7.33
CA GLU A 62 18.21 14.85 7.97
C GLU A 62 18.91 15.70 6.94
#